data_5bfeb3280cb2b29e8bac5faa416b3323
#
_entry.id   5bfeb3280cb2b29e8bac5faa416b3323
#
_cell.length_a   1.000
_cell.length_b   1.000
_cell.length_c   1.000
_cell.angle_alpha   90.00
_cell.angle_beta   90.00
_cell.angle_gamma   90.00
#
_symmetry.space_group_name_H-M   'P 1'
#
loop_
_entity.id
_entity.type
_entity.pdbx_description
1 polymer ?
#
loop_
_entity_poly.entity_id
_entity_poly.type
_entity_poly.pdbx_seq_one_letter_code
_entity_poly.pdbx_strand_id
1 'polypeptide(L)'
;MKIRFRLAWAKGPIAAKHFKSQPCFELFFEYLKRLPHFAPAEGSGLDLKRPEAGKPVRWFCHFSKEAKLFSSEELAKAVERMRRDGVKEWEIVIGPADGFKKEDLAAWRPDVLWSFGPMTLTHEMASVIAAEQVYRAFTILAGQPYHSGH
;
A
#
# COMPACT_ATOMS: atom_id res chain seq x y z
N MET A 1 0.03 -2.25 -15.15
CA MET A 1 -0.71 -1.96 -13.89
C MET A 1 -0.06 -0.78 -13.21
N LYS A 2 -0.84 0.24 -12.91
CA LYS A 2 -0.39 1.41 -12.16
C LYS A 2 -0.61 1.17 -10.67
N ILE A 3 0.36 1.59 -9.83
CA ILE A 3 0.29 1.43 -8.38
C ILE A 3 0.12 2.79 -7.74
N ARG A 4 -0.88 2.92 -6.87
CA ARG A 4 -1.12 4.16 -6.13
C ARG A 4 -1.17 3.88 -4.64
N PHE A 5 -0.27 4.55 -3.90
CA PHE A 5 -0.35 4.57 -2.44
C PHE A 5 -1.19 5.77 -2.04
N ARG A 6 -2.25 5.51 -1.27
CA ARG A 6 -3.20 6.55 -0.87
C ARG A 6 -3.14 6.70 0.64
N LEU A 7 -2.76 7.87 1.10
CA LEU A 7 -2.56 8.15 2.53
C LEU A 7 -3.76 8.93 3.07
N ALA A 8 -4.51 8.32 3.99
CA ALA A 8 -5.79 8.86 4.46
C ALA A 8 -5.64 10.06 5.40
N TRP A 9 -4.42 10.52 5.66
CA TRP A 9 -4.16 11.73 6.48
C TRP A 9 -3.61 12.89 5.65
N ALA A 10 -3.55 12.75 4.34
CA ALA A 10 -2.94 13.75 3.46
C ALA A 10 -3.91 14.17 2.38
N LYS A 11 -3.65 15.31 1.76
CA LYS A 11 -4.39 15.82 0.61
C LYS A 11 -3.41 16.09 -0.53
N GLY A 12 -3.81 15.73 -1.75
CA GLY A 12 -3.01 15.95 -2.95
C GLY A 12 -1.76 15.09 -3.02
N PRO A 13 -0.78 15.47 -3.85
CA PRO A 13 0.48 14.74 -3.96
C PRO A 13 1.21 14.68 -2.63
N ILE A 14 1.85 13.54 -2.34
CA ILE A 14 2.53 13.34 -1.07
C ILE A 14 3.82 14.16 -1.02
N ALA A 15 4.01 14.84 0.11
CA ALA A 15 5.17 15.69 0.38
C ALA A 15 5.62 15.51 1.83
N ALA A 16 6.82 16.01 2.14
CA ALA A 16 7.42 15.90 3.47
C ALA A 16 6.51 16.46 4.57
N LYS A 17 5.75 17.50 4.28
CA LYS A 17 4.81 18.13 5.25
C LYS A 17 3.73 17.19 5.74
N HIS A 18 3.45 16.09 5.04
CA HIS A 18 2.44 15.11 5.43
C HIS A 18 2.95 14.10 6.45
N PHE A 19 4.24 14.13 6.77
CA PHE A 19 4.85 13.21 7.72
C PHE A 19 5.42 13.98 8.90
N LYS A 20 5.16 13.48 10.12
CA LYS A 20 5.83 13.98 11.33
C LYS A 20 7.23 13.40 11.44
N SER A 21 7.41 12.15 11.01
CA SER A 21 8.71 11.49 10.97
C SER A 21 9.35 11.71 9.62
N GLN A 22 10.39 12.54 9.56
CA GLN A 22 11.14 12.78 8.33
C GLN A 22 11.80 11.48 7.82
N PRO A 23 12.39 10.63 8.67
CA PRO A 23 12.92 9.34 8.19
C PRO A 23 11.86 8.47 7.53
N CYS A 24 10.62 8.43 8.05
CA CYS A 24 9.55 7.67 7.42
C CYS A 24 9.21 8.21 6.04
N PHE A 25 9.13 9.53 5.90
CA PHE A 25 8.88 10.13 4.59
C PHE A 25 9.99 9.76 3.60
N GLU A 26 11.24 9.88 4.02
CA GLU A 26 12.38 9.58 3.15
C GLU A 26 12.38 8.12 2.69
N LEU A 27 12.10 7.19 3.60
CA LEU A 27 12.01 5.77 3.27
C LEU A 27 10.83 5.46 2.36
N PHE A 28 9.66 6.00 2.68
CA PHE A 28 8.48 5.83 1.84
C PHE A 28 8.76 6.32 0.41
N PHE A 29 9.31 7.53 0.31
CA PHE A 29 9.61 8.13 -0.99
C PHE A 29 10.70 7.37 -1.73
N GLU A 30 11.68 6.81 -1.03
CA GLU A 30 12.74 6.00 -1.63
C GLU A 30 12.17 4.79 -2.37
N TYR A 31 11.26 4.04 -1.73
CA TYR A 31 10.64 2.89 -2.39
C TYR A 31 9.69 3.31 -3.49
N LEU A 32 8.99 4.42 -3.28
CA LEU A 32 8.10 4.95 -4.31
C LEU A 32 8.87 5.31 -5.59
N LYS A 33 10.10 5.83 -5.45
CA LYS A 33 10.96 6.14 -6.60
C LYS A 33 11.55 4.91 -7.29
N ARG A 34 11.70 3.81 -6.57
CA ARG A 34 12.24 2.57 -7.15
C ARG A 34 11.18 1.80 -7.96
N LEU A 35 9.92 1.92 -7.58
CA LEU A 35 8.83 1.17 -8.20
C LEU A 35 8.66 1.43 -9.71
N PRO A 36 8.83 2.66 -10.24
CA PRO A 36 8.68 2.91 -11.67
C PRO A 36 9.59 2.07 -12.57
N HIS A 37 10.65 1.50 -12.02
CA HIS A 37 11.47 0.53 -12.75
C HIS A 37 10.65 -0.71 -13.18
N PHE A 38 9.60 -1.05 -12.44
CA PHE A 38 8.74 -2.21 -12.71
C PHE A 38 7.35 -1.81 -13.21
N ALA A 39 6.77 -0.77 -12.64
CA ALA A 39 5.41 -0.32 -12.94
C ALA A 39 5.25 1.14 -12.54
N PRO A 40 4.40 1.91 -13.24
CA PRO A 40 4.13 3.29 -12.82
C PRO A 40 3.62 3.30 -11.39
N ALA A 41 4.15 4.20 -10.57
CA ALA A 41 3.79 4.30 -9.16
C ALA A 41 3.74 5.75 -8.71
N GLU A 42 2.76 6.07 -7.85
CA GLU A 42 2.64 7.40 -7.27
C GLU A 42 2.05 7.32 -5.86
N GLY A 43 2.20 8.40 -5.10
CA GLY A 43 1.59 8.55 -3.78
C GLY A 43 0.74 9.80 -3.74
N SER A 44 -0.46 9.69 -3.17
CA SER A 44 -1.38 10.83 -3.01
C SER A 44 -2.24 10.65 -1.78
N GLY A 45 -2.87 11.74 -1.37
CA GLY A 45 -3.81 11.73 -0.26
C GLY A 45 -5.16 11.17 -0.65
N LEU A 46 -5.98 10.90 0.37
CA LEU A 46 -7.32 10.37 0.19
C LEU A 46 -8.20 10.83 1.35
N ASP A 47 -9.41 11.28 1.03
CA ASP A 47 -10.42 11.63 2.01
C ASP A 47 -11.35 10.43 2.21
N LEU A 48 -11.27 9.76 3.36
CA LEU A 48 -12.08 8.59 3.66
C LEU A 48 -13.58 8.88 3.65
N LYS A 49 -13.99 10.12 3.92
CA LYS A 49 -15.40 10.52 3.94
C LYS A 49 -15.99 10.68 2.54
N ARG A 50 -15.15 10.62 1.51
CA ARG A 50 -15.59 10.79 0.10
C ARG A 50 -15.14 9.59 -0.73
N PRO A 51 -15.90 8.47 -0.68
CA PRO A 51 -15.58 7.32 -1.51
C PRO A 51 -15.45 7.70 -2.97
N GLU A 52 -14.38 7.25 -3.60
CA GLU A 52 -14.09 7.58 -4.99
C GLU A 52 -14.71 6.56 -5.92
N ALA A 53 -15.22 7.04 -7.06
CA ALA A 53 -15.74 6.19 -8.11
C ALA A 53 -14.59 5.51 -8.87
N GLY A 54 -14.94 4.60 -9.77
CA GLY A 54 -13.97 3.87 -10.58
C GLY A 54 -13.84 2.43 -10.12
N LYS A 55 -12.97 1.68 -10.81
CA LYS A 55 -12.79 0.24 -10.55
C LYS A 55 -11.33 -0.15 -10.33
N PRO A 56 -10.52 0.61 -9.55
CA PRO A 56 -9.23 0.09 -9.17
C PRO A 56 -9.42 -1.08 -8.19
N VAL A 57 -8.45 -1.97 -8.14
CA VAL A 57 -8.38 -2.94 -7.05
C VAL A 57 -7.85 -2.19 -5.84
N ARG A 58 -8.60 -2.20 -4.73
CA ARG A 58 -8.25 -1.48 -3.50
C ARG A 58 -7.94 -2.44 -2.37
N TRP A 59 -6.75 -2.27 -1.83
CA TRP A 59 -6.32 -2.96 -0.62
C TRP A 59 -6.19 -1.94 0.49
N PHE A 60 -6.89 -2.19 1.62
CA PHE A 60 -6.77 -1.35 2.80
C PHE A 60 -5.83 -2.02 3.80
N CYS A 61 -4.77 -1.32 4.19
CA CYS A 61 -3.84 -1.79 5.23
C CYS A 61 -4.53 -1.63 6.58
N HIS A 62 -5.02 -2.73 7.14
CA HIS A 62 -5.89 -2.72 8.30
C HIS A 62 -5.55 -3.87 9.24
N PHE A 63 -5.41 -3.54 10.53
CA PHE A 63 -5.17 -4.54 11.56
C PHE A 63 -6.52 -5.03 12.10
N SER A 64 -6.89 -6.27 11.78
CA SER A 64 -8.08 -6.93 12.31
C SER A 64 -7.93 -8.43 12.16
N LYS A 65 -8.78 -9.18 12.87
CA LYS A 65 -8.80 -10.64 12.75
C LYS A 65 -9.22 -11.12 11.36
N GLU A 66 -10.03 -10.33 10.67
CA GLU A 66 -10.53 -10.63 9.33
C GLU A 66 -9.53 -10.24 8.24
N ALA A 67 -8.51 -9.46 8.57
CA ALA A 67 -7.53 -9.02 7.59
C ALA A 67 -6.57 -10.15 7.22
N LYS A 68 -6.19 -10.16 5.95
CA LYS A 68 -5.34 -11.20 5.41
C LYS A 68 -3.86 -10.91 5.66
N LEU A 69 -3.12 -11.93 6.07
CA LEU A 69 -1.68 -11.90 6.17
C LEU A 69 -1.07 -12.44 4.87
N PHE A 70 -0.02 -11.79 4.42
CA PHE A 70 0.73 -12.25 3.24
C PHE A 70 2.20 -12.37 3.62
N SER A 71 2.82 -13.49 3.31
CA SER A 71 4.27 -13.53 3.23
C SER A 71 4.71 -12.70 2.02
N SER A 72 5.99 -12.34 1.96
CA SER A 72 6.50 -11.60 0.80
C SER A 72 6.29 -12.38 -0.50
N GLU A 73 6.47 -13.70 -0.45
CA GLU A 73 6.26 -14.58 -1.59
C GLU A 73 4.78 -14.67 -1.99
N GLU A 74 3.88 -14.71 -1.02
CA GLU A 74 2.44 -14.70 -1.28
C GLU A 74 2.00 -13.36 -1.88
N LEU A 75 2.58 -12.26 -1.41
CA LEU A 75 2.32 -10.95 -1.99
C LEU A 75 2.78 -10.90 -3.45
N ALA A 76 3.96 -11.44 -3.74
CA ALA A 76 4.45 -11.52 -5.11
C ALA A 76 3.49 -12.30 -6.01
N LYS A 77 2.96 -13.43 -5.52
CA LYS A 77 1.97 -14.22 -6.26
C LYS A 77 0.68 -13.43 -6.50
N ALA A 78 0.24 -12.66 -5.50
CA ALA A 78 -0.95 -11.82 -5.65
C ALA A 78 -0.73 -10.74 -6.72
N VAL A 79 0.44 -10.11 -6.75
CA VAL A 79 0.80 -9.12 -7.77
C VAL A 79 0.79 -9.77 -9.17
N GLU A 80 1.40 -10.94 -9.29
CA GLU A 80 1.42 -11.68 -10.56
C GLU A 80 0.01 -12.00 -11.04
N ARG A 81 -0.86 -12.44 -10.13
CA ARG A 81 -2.25 -12.74 -10.46
C ARG A 81 -2.99 -11.50 -10.93
N MET A 82 -2.83 -10.37 -10.25
CA MET A 82 -3.47 -9.11 -10.66
C MET A 82 -3.01 -8.70 -12.06
N ARG A 83 -1.72 -8.83 -12.35
CA ARG A 83 -1.17 -8.50 -13.67
C ARG A 83 -1.75 -9.43 -14.75
N ARG A 84 -1.85 -10.71 -14.45
CA ARG A 84 -2.39 -11.73 -15.35
C ARG A 84 -3.88 -11.49 -15.63
N ASP A 85 -4.62 -11.06 -14.61
CA ASP A 85 -6.05 -10.76 -14.72
C ASP A 85 -6.34 -9.40 -15.39
N GLY A 86 -5.30 -8.68 -15.78
CA GLY A 86 -5.45 -7.42 -16.49
C GLY A 86 -5.84 -6.25 -15.60
N VAL A 87 -5.55 -6.30 -14.31
CA VAL A 87 -5.80 -5.18 -13.39
C VAL A 87 -4.99 -3.98 -13.86
N LYS A 88 -5.69 -2.88 -14.13
CA LYS A 88 -5.05 -1.66 -14.65
C LYS A 88 -4.52 -0.76 -13.54
N GLU A 89 -5.15 -0.78 -12.38
CA GLU A 89 -4.78 0.10 -11.26
C GLU A 89 -4.97 -0.63 -9.94
N TRP A 90 -3.95 -0.58 -9.11
CA TRP A 90 -3.93 -1.13 -7.76
C TRP A 90 -3.69 0.00 -6.78
N GLU A 91 -4.67 0.25 -5.91
CA GLU A 91 -4.56 1.24 -4.85
C GLU A 91 -4.33 0.55 -3.52
N ILE A 92 -3.29 1.01 -2.82
CA ILE A 92 -2.97 0.56 -1.47
C ILE A 92 -3.24 1.73 -0.54
N VAL A 93 -4.25 1.60 0.30
CA VAL A 93 -4.73 2.66 1.17
C VAL A 93 -4.23 2.44 2.59
N ILE A 94 -3.52 3.43 3.12
CA ILE A 94 -3.03 3.41 4.50
C ILE A 94 -3.92 4.35 5.32
N GLY A 95 -4.46 3.83 6.42
CA GLY A 95 -5.39 4.57 7.27
C GLY A 95 -4.73 5.69 8.07
N PRO A 96 -5.53 6.56 8.67
CA PRO A 96 -5.02 7.60 9.56
C PRO A 96 -4.52 7.01 10.87
N ALA A 97 -3.98 7.86 11.76
CA ALA A 97 -3.35 7.43 13.00
C ALA A 97 -4.25 6.54 13.87
N ASP A 98 -5.55 6.79 13.87
CA ASP A 98 -6.53 6.00 14.62
C ASP A 98 -7.18 4.86 13.81
N GLY A 99 -6.66 4.59 12.61
CA GLY A 99 -7.11 3.49 11.77
C GLY A 99 -8.40 3.75 11.02
N PHE A 100 -8.89 2.70 10.34
CA PHE A 100 -10.18 2.76 9.63
C PHE A 100 -11.32 2.46 10.59
N LYS A 101 -12.43 3.17 10.40
CA LYS A 101 -13.68 2.91 11.12
C LYS A 101 -14.54 1.94 10.32
N LYS A 102 -15.52 1.31 10.98
CA LYS A 102 -16.44 0.39 10.30
C LYS A 102 -17.17 1.08 9.15
N GLU A 103 -17.54 2.34 9.34
CA GLU A 103 -18.20 3.15 8.32
C GLU A 103 -17.34 3.32 7.08
N ASP A 104 -16.02 3.51 7.28
CA ASP A 104 -15.08 3.64 6.17
C ASP A 104 -15.04 2.37 5.33
N LEU A 105 -14.91 1.22 6.00
CA LEU A 105 -14.85 -0.07 5.31
C LEU A 105 -16.15 -0.37 4.58
N ALA A 106 -17.29 -0.04 5.19
CA ALA A 106 -18.62 -0.25 4.58
C ALA A 106 -18.80 0.64 3.33
N ALA A 107 -18.32 1.88 3.38
CA ALA A 107 -18.47 2.82 2.28
C ALA A 107 -17.52 2.52 1.11
N TRP A 108 -16.27 2.16 1.41
CA TRP A 108 -15.26 1.94 0.39
C TRP A 108 -15.26 0.54 -0.20
N ARG A 109 -15.67 -0.47 0.57
CA ARG A 109 -15.70 -1.88 0.17
C ARG A 109 -14.37 -2.34 -0.44
N PRO A 110 -13.27 -2.30 0.34
CA PRO A 110 -11.98 -2.72 -0.20
C PRO A 110 -12.01 -4.19 -0.64
N ASP A 111 -11.25 -4.50 -1.69
CA ASP A 111 -11.14 -5.87 -2.18
C ASP A 111 -10.39 -6.77 -1.22
N VAL A 112 -9.39 -6.20 -0.53
CA VAL A 112 -8.57 -6.92 0.45
C VAL A 112 -8.31 -6.01 1.65
N LEU A 113 -8.42 -6.59 2.85
CA LEU A 113 -7.89 -6.00 4.07
C LEU A 113 -6.53 -6.67 4.30
N TRP A 114 -5.47 -5.87 4.27
CA TRP A 114 -4.09 -6.35 4.37
C TRP A 114 -3.52 -6.03 5.73
N SER A 115 -3.16 -7.07 6.51
CA SER A 115 -2.54 -6.93 7.83
C SER A 115 -1.04 -7.20 7.73
N PHE A 116 -0.26 -6.41 8.48
CA PHE A 116 1.18 -6.63 8.62
C PHE A 116 1.53 -7.48 9.84
N GLY A 117 0.56 -8.17 10.40
CA GLY A 117 0.74 -9.03 11.56
C GLY A 117 0.12 -8.45 12.82
N PRO A 118 0.41 -9.07 14.00
CA PRO A 118 -0.28 -8.72 15.24
C PRO A 118 0.22 -7.43 15.92
N MET A 119 1.34 -6.88 15.48
CA MET A 119 1.88 -5.65 16.07
C MET A 119 1.20 -4.42 15.52
N THR A 120 0.92 -3.47 16.39
CA THR A 120 0.38 -2.17 15.99
C THR A 120 1.51 -1.29 15.47
N LEU A 121 1.33 -0.75 14.28
CA LEU A 121 2.30 0.17 13.67
C LEU A 121 1.70 1.57 13.62
N THR A 122 2.56 2.60 13.70
CA THR A 122 2.10 3.94 13.36
C THR A 122 1.70 3.97 11.90
N HIS A 123 0.78 4.89 11.54
CA HIS A 123 0.34 5.03 10.16
C HIS A 123 1.51 5.36 9.22
N GLU A 124 2.49 6.14 9.69
CA GLU A 124 3.66 6.48 8.89
C GLU A 124 4.56 5.27 8.65
N MET A 125 4.81 4.46 9.68
CA MET A 125 5.56 3.21 9.52
C MET A 125 4.82 2.23 8.61
N ALA A 126 3.51 2.16 8.74
CA ALA A 126 2.70 1.29 7.87
C ALA A 126 2.87 1.66 6.40
N SER A 127 2.95 2.94 6.07
CA SER A 127 3.18 3.37 4.69
C SER A 127 4.55 2.91 4.17
N VAL A 128 5.58 2.95 5.01
CA VAL A 128 6.93 2.49 4.66
C VAL A 128 6.92 0.99 4.40
N ILE A 129 6.30 0.22 5.31
CA ILE A 129 6.23 -1.24 5.18
C ILE A 129 5.48 -1.62 3.91
N ALA A 130 4.34 -0.97 3.64
CA ALA A 130 3.57 -1.25 2.42
C ALA A 130 4.41 -1.00 1.17
N ALA A 131 5.06 0.16 1.08
CA ALA A 131 5.88 0.51 -0.08
C ALA A 131 7.07 -0.43 -0.25
N GLU A 132 7.75 -0.78 0.83
CA GLU A 132 8.89 -1.70 0.81
C GLU A 132 8.45 -3.09 0.35
N GLN A 133 7.34 -3.62 0.89
CA GLN A 133 6.86 -4.96 0.53
C GLN A 133 6.36 -5.02 -0.92
N VAL A 134 5.72 -3.97 -1.40
CA VAL A 134 5.32 -3.92 -2.81
C VAL A 134 6.55 -3.92 -3.71
N TYR A 135 7.56 -3.13 -3.39
CA TYR A 135 8.83 -3.15 -4.11
C TYR A 135 9.46 -4.55 -4.08
N ARG A 136 9.53 -5.17 -2.90
CA ARG A 136 10.07 -6.52 -2.71
C ARG A 136 9.33 -7.53 -3.59
N ALA A 137 8.00 -7.46 -3.66
CA ALA A 137 7.21 -8.36 -4.49
C ALA A 137 7.62 -8.28 -5.96
N PHE A 138 7.83 -7.08 -6.48
CA PHE A 138 8.28 -6.92 -7.86
C PHE A 138 9.71 -7.44 -8.08
N THR A 139 10.61 -7.27 -7.10
CA THR A 139 11.96 -7.83 -7.21
C THR A 139 11.94 -9.35 -7.21
N ILE A 140 11.05 -9.97 -6.43
CA ILE A 140 10.87 -11.43 -6.45
C ILE A 140 10.42 -11.89 -7.82
N LEU A 141 9.42 -11.24 -8.39
CA LEU A 141 8.89 -11.60 -9.72
C LEU A 141 9.93 -11.41 -10.83
N ALA A 142 10.81 -10.43 -10.68
CA ALA A 142 11.86 -10.17 -11.64
C ALA A 142 13.11 -11.04 -11.45
N GLY A 143 13.14 -11.88 -10.42
CA GLY A 143 14.29 -12.73 -10.13
C GLY A 143 15.51 -11.96 -9.63
N GLN A 144 15.31 -10.77 -9.09
CA GLN A 144 16.42 -9.96 -8.57
C GLN A 144 16.80 -10.39 -7.16
N PRO A 145 18.07 -10.19 -6.74
CA PRO A 145 18.58 -10.68 -5.46
C PRO A 145 18.13 -9.90 -4.22
N TYR A 146 17.33 -8.86 -4.36
CA TYR A 146 16.90 -8.00 -3.25
C TYR A 146 16.33 -8.81 -2.07
N HIS A 147 15.50 -9.82 -2.36
CA HIS A 147 14.86 -10.67 -1.35
C HIS A 147 15.80 -11.75 -0.81
N SER A 148 16.84 -12.13 -1.57
CA SER A 148 17.76 -13.18 -1.18
C SER A 148 18.61 -12.75 0.01
N GLY A 149 18.71 -13.59 1.03
CA GLY A 149 19.52 -13.33 2.22
C GLY A 149 18.89 -12.39 3.24
N HIS A 150 17.65 -12.07 3.09
CA HIS A 150 16.93 -11.21 4.04
C HIS A 150 15.97 -11.98 4.91
#